data_e05ac657fbc62c3cfd49532b53df5057
#
_entry.id   e05ac657fbc62c3cfd49532b53df5057
#
_cell.length_a   1.000
_cell.length_b   1.000
_cell.length_c   1.000
_cell.angle_alpha   90.00
_cell.angle_beta   90.00
_cell.angle_gamma   90.00
#
_symmetry.space_group_name_H-M   'P 1'
#
loop_
_entity.id
_entity.type
_entity.pdbx_description
1 polymer ?
#
loop_
_entity_poly.entity_id
_entity_poly.type
_entity_poly.pdbx_seq_one_letter_code
_entity_poly.pdbx_strand_id
1 'polypeptide(L)'
;MTHQQPLATPGSIVGLEQHAQRVHRDLELLDYPRRAWLTPRVTPSGDHTYDVLIVGAGQGGLSTAFALARERVTNVLVVDRNPLDRAGPWLSFARMRTLRTPKYLTGPDLGIPSLTPRAWYEAQFGAESWEKLGFIPKEAWASYLAWYRETLSIPVEPDTE
;
A
#
# COMPACT_ATOMS: atom_id res chain seq x y z
N MET A 1 -28.37 -11.25 17.35
CA MET A 1 -28.57 -11.34 15.88
C MET A 1 -27.56 -10.40 15.24
N THR A 2 -26.47 -10.94 14.74
CA THR A 2 -25.37 -10.16 14.16
C THR A 2 -25.72 -9.87 12.71
N HIS A 3 -26.16 -8.66 12.42
CA HIS A 3 -26.33 -8.20 11.03
C HIS A 3 -24.97 -8.21 10.35
N GLN A 4 -24.76 -9.21 9.53
CA GLN A 4 -23.64 -9.25 8.60
C GLN A 4 -24.01 -8.27 7.48
N GLN A 5 -23.42 -7.07 7.50
CA GLN A 5 -23.54 -6.12 6.38
C GLN A 5 -22.97 -6.79 5.14
N PRO A 6 -23.73 -6.85 4.03
CA PRO A 6 -23.19 -7.39 2.78
C PRO A 6 -22.03 -6.51 2.35
N LEU A 7 -20.91 -7.16 1.97
CA LEU A 7 -19.81 -6.51 1.29
C LEU A 7 -20.39 -5.79 0.06
N ALA A 8 -20.19 -4.48 -0.02
CA ALA A 8 -20.58 -3.73 -1.20
C ALA A 8 -19.97 -4.39 -2.45
N THR A 9 -20.76 -4.53 -3.49
CA THR A 9 -20.29 -5.07 -4.76
C THR A 9 -19.10 -4.24 -5.24
N PRO A 10 -17.98 -4.85 -5.70
CA PRO A 10 -16.82 -4.12 -6.18
C PRO A 10 -17.26 -3.06 -7.20
N GLY A 11 -16.96 -1.80 -6.92
CA GLY A 11 -17.10 -0.72 -7.87
C GLY A 11 -16.24 -1.00 -9.10
N SER A 12 -16.60 -0.41 -10.23
CA SER A 12 -15.98 -0.74 -11.51
C SER A 12 -14.46 -0.58 -11.46
N ILE A 13 -13.75 -1.49 -12.12
CA ILE A 13 -12.29 -1.41 -12.37
C ILE A 13 -11.88 -0.02 -12.85
N VAL A 14 -12.72 0.63 -13.67
CA VAL A 14 -12.55 2.00 -14.15
C VAL A 14 -12.38 3.02 -13.02
N GLY A 15 -13.05 2.87 -11.89
CA GLY A 15 -12.91 3.77 -10.74
C GLY A 15 -11.52 3.71 -10.10
N LEU A 16 -10.95 2.51 -9.99
CA LEU A 16 -9.59 2.34 -9.43
C LEU A 16 -8.49 2.79 -10.39
N GLU A 17 -8.64 2.58 -11.69
CA GLU A 17 -7.67 3.05 -12.68
C GLU A 17 -7.60 4.59 -12.70
N GLN A 18 -8.76 5.25 -12.74
CA GLN A 18 -8.82 6.72 -12.67
C GLN A 18 -8.27 7.24 -11.35
N HIS A 19 -8.50 6.51 -10.27
CA HIS A 19 -7.99 6.86 -8.95
C HIS A 19 -6.47 6.71 -8.88
N ALA A 20 -5.89 5.64 -9.44
CA ALA A 20 -4.45 5.45 -9.55
C ALA A 20 -3.79 6.58 -10.38
N GLN A 21 -4.42 7.02 -11.48
CA GLN A 21 -3.95 8.17 -12.25
C GLN A 21 -3.92 9.46 -11.42
N ARG A 22 -4.92 9.67 -10.55
CA ARG A 22 -4.89 10.81 -9.61
C ARG A 22 -3.72 10.71 -8.65
N VAL A 23 -3.46 9.52 -8.09
CA VAL A 23 -2.29 9.30 -7.21
C VAL A 23 -1.00 9.67 -7.94
N HIS A 24 -0.80 9.18 -9.14
CA HIS A 24 0.40 9.51 -9.93
C HIS A 24 0.51 11.01 -10.17
N ARG A 25 -0.61 11.69 -10.48
CA ARG A 25 -0.60 13.14 -10.66
C ARG A 25 -0.25 13.89 -9.38
N ASP A 26 -0.80 13.48 -8.23
CA ASP A 26 -0.46 14.09 -6.94
C ASP A 26 1.04 13.91 -6.62
N LEU A 27 1.60 12.73 -6.92
CA LEU A 27 3.03 12.46 -6.73
C LEU A 27 3.92 13.30 -7.66
N GLU A 28 3.51 13.51 -8.92
CA GLU A 28 4.21 14.41 -9.84
C GLU A 28 4.24 15.85 -9.32
N LEU A 29 3.14 16.32 -8.72
CA LEU A 29 3.06 17.67 -8.15
C LEU A 29 3.92 17.83 -6.89
N LEU A 30 4.24 16.74 -6.22
CA LEU A 30 5.12 16.67 -5.04
C LEU A 30 6.58 16.39 -5.45
N ASP A 31 7.10 17.10 -6.44
CA ASP A 31 8.41 16.88 -7.06
C ASP A 31 9.61 17.31 -6.18
N TYR A 32 9.64 16.88 -4.95
CA TYR A 32 10.77 17.11 -4.03
C TYR A 32 11.05 15.84 -3.19
N PRO A 33 12.32 15.44 -3.08
CA PRO A 33 13.52 15.92 -3.77
C PRO A 33 13.51 15.54 -5.27
N ARG A 34 14.01 16.44 -6.15
CA ARG A 34 13.92 16.24 -7.61
C ARG A 34 14.89 15.21 -8.17
N ARG A 35 16.00 14.98 -7.50
CA ARG A 35 17.08 14.12 -7.99
C ARG A 35 17.49 13.07 -6.96
N ALA A 36 17.86 11.89 -7.45
CA ALA A 36 18.56 10.92 -6.65
C ALA A 36 19.88 11.52 -6.13
N TRP A 37 20.17 11.29 -4.89
CA TRP A 37 21.35 11.82 -4.19
C TRP A 37 22.27 10.71 -3.68
N LEU A 38 21.81 9.45 -3.70
CA LEU A 38 22.62 8.29 -3.36
C LEU A 38 23.48 7.89 -4.54
N THR A 39 24.76 7.60 -4.26
CA THR A 39 25.65 7.00 -5.23
C THR A 39 25.44 5.49 -5.24
N PRO A 40 25.17 4.88 -6.41
CA PRO A 40 25.03 3.43 -6.51
C PRO A 40 26.27 2.70 -5.96
N ARG A 41 26.04 1.64 -5.23
CA ARG A 41 27.10 0.78 -4.67
C ARG A 41 27.11 -0.55 -5.38
N VAL A 42 28.29 -1.15 -5.47
CA VAL A 42 28.51 -2.50 -5.96
C VAL A 42 29.41 -3.25 -4.99
N THR A 43 29.35 -4.58 -5.02
CA THR A 43 30.29 -5.41 -4.28
C THR A 43 31.71 -5.23 -4.82
N PRO A 44 32.76 -5.71 -4.14
CA PRO A 44 34.14 -5.76 -4.68
C PRO A 44 34.23 -6.55 -5.97
N SER A 45 33.34 -7.52 -6.23
CA SER A 45 33.22 -8.28 -7.47
C SER A 45 32.50 -7.55 -8.61
N GLY A 46 31.90 -6.37 -8.32
CA GLY A 46 31.12 -5.59 -9.30
C GLY A 46 29.65 -5.92 -9.37
N ASP A 47 29.14 -6.80 -8.47
CA ASP A 47 27.73 -7.19 -8.44
C ASP A 47 26.86 -6.09 -7.84
N HIS A 48 25.60 -6.05 -8.27
CA HIS A 48 24.59 -5.15 -7.75
C HIS A 48 24.41 -5.32 -6.24
N THR A 49 24.24 -4.21 -5.53
CA THR A 49 23.95 -4.19 -4.09
C THR A 49 22.77 -3.26 -3.83
N TYR A 50 21.76 -3.74 -3.11
CA TYR A 50 20.66 -2.89 -2.65
C TYR A 50 21.14 -1.92 -1.56
N ASP A 51 20.64 -0.68 -1.59
CA ASP A 51 20.90 0.29 -0.53
C ASP A 51 20.07 -0.05 0.73
N VAL A 52 18.87 -0.56 0.55
CA VAL A 52 17.98 -0.97 1.64
C VAL A 52 17.27 -2.27 1.29
N LEU A 53 17.30 -3.21 2.22
CA LEU A 53 16.48 -4.42 2.21
C LEU A 53 15.42 -4.30 3.30
N ILE A 54 14.15 -4.43 2.93
CA ILE A 54 13.01 -4.39 3.84
C ILE A 54 12.46 -5.80 3.97
N VAL A 55 12.40 -6.32 5.19
CA VAL A 55 11.85 -7.66 5.47
C VAL A 55 10.40 -7.54 5.90
N GLY A 56 9.49 -8.08 5.09
CA GLY A 56 8.05 -8.07 5.28
C GLY A 56 7.33 -7.05 4.39
N ALA A 57 6.46 -7.52 3.50
CA ALA A 57 5.63 -6.71 2.61
C ALA A 57 4.24 -6.38 3.20
N GLY A 58 4.12 -6.35 4.52
CA GLY A 58 2.96 -5.82 5.21
C GLY A 58 2.90 -4.30 5.16
N GLN A 59 1.92 -3.70 5.84
CA GLN A 59 1.72 -2.25 5.89
C GLN A 59 3.01 -1.47 6.23
N GLY A 60 3.76 -1.92 7.24
CA GLY A 60 5.00 -1.26 7.66
C GLY A 60 6.07 -1.26 6.56
N GLY A 61 6.33 -2.42 5.94
CA GLY A 61 7.31 -2.52 4.87
C GLY A 61 6.93 -1.71 3.64
N LEU A 62 5.66 -1.78 3.22
CA LEU A 62 5.18 -1.01 2.07
C LEU A 62 5.26 0.50 2.30
N SER A 63 4.86 0.99 3.49
CA SER A 63 4.96 2.42 3.80
C SER A 63 6.40 2.89 3.93
N THR A 64 7.31 2.05 4.44
CA THR A 64 8.75 2.34 4.50
C THR A 64 9.34 2.43 3.10
N ALA A 65 9.03 1.46 2.23
CA ALA A 65 9.50 1.48 0.84
C ALA A 65 9.03 2.75 0.11
N PHE A 66 7.76 3.13 0.29
CA PHE A 66 7.22 4.35 -0.30
C PHE A 66 7.86 5.62 0.28
N ALA A 67 8.07 5.68 1.61
CA ALA A 67 8.77 6.81 2.22
C ALA A 67 10.19 6.98 1.65
N LEU A 68 10.92 5.88 1.49
CA LEU A 68 12.25 5.89 0.88
C LEU A 68 12.20 6.34 -0.58
N ALA A 69 11.24 5.83 -1.36
CA ALA A 69 11.07 6.24 -2.75
C ALA A 69 10.77 7.75 -2.88
N ARG A 70 9.98 8.33 -1.97
CA ARG A 70 9.75 9.78 -1.92
C ARG A 70 11.03 10.57 -1.67
N GLU A 71 11.94 10.03 -0.87
CA GLU A 71 13.27 10.64 -0.63
C GLU A 71 14.28 10.28 -1.75
N ARG A 72 13.82 9.71 -2.88
CA ARG A 72 14.68 9.27 -4.00
C ARG A 72 15.67 8.17 -3.64
N VAL A 73 15.40 7.42 -2.59
CA VAL A 73 16.08 6.16 -2.27
C VAL A 73 15.32 5.04 -2.98
N THR A 74 15.72 4.75 -4.21
CA THR A 74 14.96 3.86 -5.12
C THR A 74 15.57 2.47 -5.28
N ASN A 75 16.83 2.30 -4.88
CA ASN A 75 17.50 1.00 -4.91
C ASN A 75 17.16 0.20 -3.65
N VAL A 76 15.89 -0.15 -3.53
CA VAL A 76 15.28 -0.83 -2.37
C VAL A 76 14.65 -2.12 -2.84
N LEU A 77 14.81 -3.19 -2.05
CA LEU A 77 14.09 -4.44 -2.22
C LEU A 77 13.23 -4.70 -0.99
N VAL A 78 11.98 -5.07 -1.20
CA VAL A 78 11.12 -5.62 -0.15
C VAL A 78 11.02 -7.12 -0.36
N VAL A 79 11.25 -7.91 0.68
CA VAL A 79 11.07 -9.37 0.64
C VAL A 79 9.94 -9.79 1.58
N ASP A 80 9.18 -10.81 1.23
CA ASP A 80 8.19 -11.42 2.11
C ASP A 80 8.23 -12.94 1.96
N ARG A 81 8.11 -13.64 3.08
CA ARG A 81 8.07 -15.11 3.09
C ARG A 81 6.78 -15.69 2.51
N ASN A 82 5.74 -14.89 2.42
CA ASN A 82 4.46 -15.32 1.87
C ASN A 82 4.34 -14.89 0.40
N PRO A 83 3.47 -15.56 -0.39
CA PRO A 83 3.11 -15.10 -1.71
C PRO A 83 2.40 -13.73 -1.66
N LEU A 84 2.43 -12.98 -2.75
CA LEU A 84 1.95 -11.57 -2.81
C LEU A 84 0.49 -11.39 -2.39
N ASP A 85 -0.37 -12.36 -2.69
CA ASP A 85 -1.78 -12.37 -2.31
C ASP A 85 -2.00 -12.59 -0.80
N ARG A 86 -0.97 -13.01 -0.08
CA ARG A 86 -0.98 -13.26 1.37
C ARG A 86 0.08 -12.48 2.13
N ALA A 87 0.70 -11.48 1.50
CA ALA A 87 1.68 -10.62 2.15
C ALA A 87 1.07 -9.94 3.39
N GLY A 88 1.84 -9.95 4.47
CA GLY A 88 1.40 -9.46 5.77
C GLY A 88 0.39 -10.38 6.49
N PRO A 89 -0.22 -9.92 7.59
CA PRO A 89 -1.01 -10.78 8.48
C PRO A 89 -2.48 -10.95 8.08
N TRP A 90 -3.01 -10.08 7.23
CA TRP A 90 -4.46 -9.84 7.11
C TRP A 90 -5.24 -11.03 6.58
N LEU A 91 -4.75 -11.71 5.56
CA LEU A 91 -5.38 -12.89 4.95
C LEU A 91 -4.74 -14.22 5.41
N SER A 92 -3.73 -14.15 6.30
CA SER A 92 -3.05 -15.33 6.83
C SER A 92 -3.49 -15.62 8.28
N PHE A 93 -2.85 -15.00 9.27
CA PHE A 93 -3.06 -15.35 10.69
C PHE A 93 -3.87 -14.33 11.50
N ALA A 94 -4.26 -13.18 10.92
CA ALA A 94 -5.08 -12.20 11.60
C ALA A 94 -6.48 -12.75 11.90
N ARG A 95 -6.84 -12.86 13.18
CA ARG A 95 -8.11 -13.45 13.64
C ARG A 95 -9.26 -12.45 13.71
N MET A 96 -8.97 -11.13 13.72
CA MET A 96 -10.01 -10.09 13.73
C MET A 96 -10.80 -10.11 12.41
N ARG A 97 -12.07 -9.75 12.45
CA ARG A 97 -12.90 -9.52 11.25
C ARG A 97 -12.73 -8.11 10.70
N THR A 98 -12.50 -7.15 11.57
CA THR A 98 -12.31 -5.75 11.24
C THR A 98 -11.09 -5.21 11.95
N LEU A 99 -10.50 -4.13 11.42
CA LEU A 99 -9.47 -3.39 12.13
C LEU A 99 -10.03 -2.83 13.43
N ARG A 100 -9.20 -2.80 14.48
CA ARG A 100 -9.55 -2.14 15.74
C ARG A 100 -9.32 -0.64 15.68
N THR A 101 -8.44 -0.21 14.79
CA THR A 101 -8.13 1.18 14.54
C THR A 101 -9.32 1.89 13.91
N PRO A 102 -9.76 3.02 14.45
CA PRO A 102 -10.80 3.82 13.82
C PRO A 102 -10.45 4.20 12.38
N LYS A 103 -11.42 4.17 11.48
CA LYS A 103 -11.23 4.39 10.04
C LYS A 103 -10.71 5.79 9.66
N TYR A 104 -10.80 6.76 10.55
CA TYR A 104 -10.34 8.14 10.35
C TYR A 104 -8.88 8.38 10.75
N LEU A 105 -8.21 7.39 11.31
CA LEU A 105 -6.77 7.50 11.59
C LEU A 105 -5.97 7.34 10.30
N THR A 106 -4.82 7.99 10.28
CA THR A 106 -3.90 7.94 9.14
C THR A 106 -3.41 6.53 8.87
N GLY A 107 -3.33 6.19 7.60
CA GLY A 107 -2.77 4.93 7.10
C GLY A 107 -1.35 5.11 6.57
N PRO A 108 -0.91 4.25 5.66
CA PRO A 108 0.41 4.32 5.03
C PRO A 108 0.51 5.40 3.93
N ASP A 109 -0.49 6.29 3.83
CA ASP A 109 -0.63 7.32 2.78
C ASP A 109 0.42 8.44 2.86
N LEU A 110 1.13 8.58 3.98
CA LEU A 110 2.13 9.62 4.24
C LEU A 110 1.63 11.05 3.94
N GLY A 111 0.35 11.30 4.20
CA GLY A 111 -0.28 12.60 4.03
C GLY A 111 -0.69 12.93 2.60
N ILE A 112 -0.70 11.96 1.69
CA ILE A 112 -1.19 12.13 0.31
C ILE A 112 -2.68 11.79 0.27
N PRO A 113 -3.57 12.76 0.02
CA PRO A 113 -5.02 12.54 0.14
C PRO A 113 -5.56 11.43 -0.75
N SER A 114 -5.06 11.31 -1.99
CA SER A 114 -5.47 10.26 -2.92
C SER A 114 -4.98 8.86 -2.54
N LEU A 115 -3.96 8.74 -1.69
CA LEU A 115 -3.47 7.45 -1.19
C LEU A 115 -4.21 6.98 0.06
N THR A 116 -5.06 7.79 0.66
CA THR A 116 -5.75 7.39 1.90
C THR A 116 -6.67 6.17 1.70
N PRO A 117 -6.83 5.31 2.71
CA PRO A 117 -7.81 4.22 2.67
C PRO A 117 -9.22 4.70 2.35
N ARG A 118 -9.57 5.91 2.81
CA ARG A 118 -10.84 6.55 2.50
C ARG A 118 -11.00 6.80 1.01
N ALA A 119 -10.04 7.47 0.38
CA ALA A 119 -10.09 7.81 -1.04
C ALA A 119 -10.16 6.56 -1.92
N TRP A 120 -9.38 5.53 -1.58
CA TRP A 120 -9.42 4.23 -2.25
C TRP A 120 -10.80 3.55 -2.11
N TYR A 121 -11.39 3.59 -0.92
CA TYR A 121 -12.69 2.97 -0.68
C TYR A 121 -13.81 3.73 -1.41
N GLU A 122 -13.81 5.06 -1.32
CA GLU A 122 -14.79 5.92 -1.99
C GLU A 122 -14.72 5.79 -3.51
N ALA A 123 -13.55 5.61 -4.10
CA ALA A 123 -13.39 5.39 -5.53
C ALA A 123 -14.07 4.11 -6.03
N GLN A 124 -14.23 3.11 -5.17
CA GLN A 124 -14.88 1.84 -5.51
C GLN A 124 -16.35 1.80 -5.14
N PHE A 125 -16.70 2.32 -3.97
CA PHE A 125 -17.99 2.08 -3.33
C PHE A 125 -18.79 3.36 -3.09
N GLY A 126 -18.21 4.52 -3.39
CA GLY A 126 -18.80 5.83 -3.18
C GLY A 126 -18.69 6.35 -1.74
N ALA A 127 -18.78 7.66 -1.59
CA ALA A 127 -18.63 8.36 -0.30
C ALA A 127 -19.67 7.93 0.74
N GLU A 128 -20.92 7.70 0.32
CA GLU A 128 -21.99 7.26 1.22
C GLU A 128 -21.68 5.89 1.85
N SER A 129 -21.04 4.99 1.10
CA SER A 129 -20.63 3.68 1.61
C SER A 129 -19.52 3.80 2.65
N TRP A 130 -18.60 4.74 2.48
CA TRP A 130 -17.60 5.05 3.48
C TRP A 130 -18.22 5.58 4.77
N GLU A 131 -19.16 6.50 4.67
CA GLU A 131 -19.82 7.06 5.87
C GLU A 131 -20.57 5.99 6.69
N LYS A 132 -21.22 5.04 6.00
CA LYS A 132 -21.89 3.89 6.62
C LYS A 132 -20.93 2.84 7.19
N LEU A 133 -19.69 2.81 6.74
CA LEU A 133 -18.68 1.85 7.21
C LEU A 133 -18.31 2.17 8.67
N GLY A 134 -18.44 1.22 9.57
CA GLY A 134 -17.98 1.36 10.96
C GLY A 134 -16.46 1.17 11.04
N PHE A 135 -16.01 -0.06 11.16
CA PHE A 135 -14.60 -0.44 11.10
C PHE A 135 -14.27 -1.05 9.74
N ILE A 136 -13.05 -0.84 9.27
CA ILE A 136 -12.59 -1.40 7.98
C ILE A 136 -12.49 -2.92 8.11
N PRO A 137 -13.15 -3.72 7.25
CA PRO A 137 -12.94 -5.17 7.19
C PRO A 137 -11.48 -5.50 6.87
N LYS A 138 -10.93 -6.56 7.45
CA LYS A 138 -9.54 -6.94 7.22
C LYS A 138 -9.27 -7.30 5.74
N GLU A 139 -10.26 -7.86 5.07
CA GLU A 139 -10.20 -8.17 3.64
C GLU A 139 -10.11 -6.89 2.79
N ALA A 140 -10.91 -5.87 3.12
CA ALA A 140 -10.82 -4.58 2.46
C ALA A 140 -9.48 -3.90 2.71
N TRP A 141 -8.93 -4.04 3.92
CA TRP A 141 -7.59 -3.54 4.22
C TRP A 141 -6.50 -4.26 3.44
N ALA A 142 -6.58 -5.58 3.30
CA ALA A 142 -5.65 -6.35 2.47
C ALA A 142 -5.72 -5.92 1.00
N SER A 143 -6.93 -5.73 0.46
CA SER A 143 -7.14 -5.24 -0.90
C SER A 143 -6.60 -3.83 -1.10
N TYR A 144 -6.76 -2.95 -0.12
CA TYR A 144 -6.17 -1.62 -0.13
C TYR A 144 -4.63 -1.67 -0.18
N LEU A 145 -4.00 -2.51 0.63
CA LEU A 145 -2.54 -2.66 0.63
C LEU A 145 -2.01 -3.28 -0.67
N ALA A 146 -2.73 -4.21 -1.28
CA ALA A 146 -2.38 -4.74 -2.58
C ALA A 146 -2.44 -3.65 -3.67
N TRP A 147 -3.53 -2.89 -3.72
CA TRP A 147 -3.67 -1.75 -4.62
C TRP A 147 -2.58 -0.68 -4.39
N TYR A 148 -2.28 -0.37 -3.12
CA TYR A 148 -1.24 0.58 -2.73
C TYR A 148 0.13 0.17 -3.28
N ARG A 149 0.50 -1.11 -3.09
CA ARG A 149 1.75 -1.68 -3.64
C ARG A 149 1.79 -1.55 -5.16
N GLU A 150 0.72 -1.94 -5.85
CA GLU A 150 0.64 -1.93 -7.31
C GLU A 150 0.69 -0.50 -7.86
N THR A 151 -0.13 0.41 -7.33
CA THR A 151 -0.18 1.81 -7.76
C THR A 151 1.15 2.52 -7.58
N LEU A 152 1.88 2.22 -6.51
CA LEU A 152 3.19 2.81 -6.22
C LEU A 152 4.36 2.02 -6.81
N SER A 153 4.10 0.93 -7.53
CA SER A 153 5.11 0.08 -8.14
C SER A 153 6.21 -0.36 -7.15
N ILE A 154 5.82 -0.69 -5.91
CA ILE A 154 6.77 -1.11 -4.89
C ILE A 154 7.28 -2.52 -5.24
N PRO A 155 8.61 -2.69 -5.45
CA PRO A 155 9.18 -3.99 -5.77
C PRO A 155 9.12 -4.91 -4.56
N VAL A 156 8.43 -6.03 -4.68
CA VAL A 156 8.35 -7.06 -3.63
C VAL A 156 8.76 -8.39 -4.24
N GLU A 157 9.71 -9.05 -3.63
CA GLU A 157 10.10 -10.43 -3.91
C GLU A 157 9.40 -11.34 -2.89
N PRO A 158 8.38 -12.10 -3.31
CA PRO A 158 7.66 -13.01 -2.43
C PRO A 158 8.42 -14.32 -2.24
N ASP A 159 7.89 -15.19 -1.35
CA ASP A 159 8.41 -16.54 -1.08
C ASP A 159 9.89 -16.54 -0.72
N THR A 160 10.37 -15.48 -0.05
CA THR A 160 11.76 -15.24 0.33
C THR A 160 11.90 -15.14 1.84
N GLU A 161 12.73 -16.01 2.46
CA GLU A 161 13.04 -16.05 3.89
C GLU A 161 14.47 -15.59 4.20
#